data_a7db190bffddda350e773bb317018575
#
_entry.id   a7db190bffddda350e773bb317018575
#
_cell.length_a   1.000
_cell.length_b   1.000
_cell.length_c   1.000
_cell.angle_alpha   90.00
_cell.angle_beta   90.00
_cell.angle_gamma   90.00
#
_symmetry.space_group_name_H-M   'P 1'
#
loop_
_entity.id
_entity.type
_entity.pdbx_description
1 polymer ?
#
loop_
_entity_poly.entity_id
_entity_poly.type
_entity_poly.pdbx_seq_one_letter_code
_entity_poly.pdbx_strand_id
1 'polypeptide(L)'
;LVEADSDAEVLVLAEAEALVDAEADALVLAEADALVDAEAEAEALVLAEAEALVDAEADALVDAEADALVDAEAEALVDAEADALVLAEADALVDAEADALVDAEAEALVDADSDAEVLAEAEALVEAEAEALVDAEADALVLAEAEALVDAEADALVLAEADALVDAEAEALVEAEADALVLAEAEALVEADSDAEVLAEAEALVDAEAEALVLAEADALVDAEAEALVLAEDDALVDADSDADVLAEAEALVEADSEALVDADSDALVDADSDAEVLAEDEALVDADSEADV
;
A
#
# COMPACT_ATOMS: atom_id res chain seq x y z
N LEU A 1 -26.79 27.02 20.62
CA LEU A 1 -26.55 27.73 19.36
C LEU A 1 -25.86 29.05 19.64
N VAL A 2 -24.72 29.27 19.12
CA VAL A 2 -23.98 30.53 19.11
C VAL A 2 -23.79 30.94 17.65
N GLU A 3 -24.28 32.11 17.30
CA GLU A 3 -24.07 32.77 16.00
C GLU A 3 -23.18 33.99 16.24
N ALA A 4 -22.08 34.15 15.51
CA ALA A 4 -21.20 35.30 15.60
C ALA A 4 -20.91 35.92 14.23
N ASP A 5 -21.37 37.16 14.06
CA ASP A 5 -21.09 38.02 12.89
C ASP A 5 -19.78 38.81 13.12
N SER A 6 -18.77 38.58 12.27
CA SER A 6 -17.55 39.38 12.05
C SER A 6 -16.40 39.33 13.08
N ASP A 7 -15.17 39.23 12.57
CA ASP A 7 -13.82 39.54 13.12
C ASP A 7 -13.55 39.25 14.62
N ALA A 8 -14.33 38.41 15.31
CA ALA A 8 -14.14 38.09 16.72
C ALA A 8 -13.97 36.58 16.89
N GLU A 9 -12.84 36.19 17.49
CA GLU A 9 -12.64 34.82 17.94
C GLU A 9 -13.83 34.34 18.79
N VAL A 10 -14.45 33.23 18.45
CA VAL A 10 -15.58 32.63 19.15
C VAL A 10 -15.05 31.55 20.09
N LEU A 11 -15.16 31.78 21.40
CA LEU A 11 -14.88 30.77 22.41
C LEU A 11 -16.19 30.24 22.99
N VAL A 12 -16.49 28.96 22.76
CA VAL A 12 -17.64 28.30 23.35
C VAL A 12 -17.20 27.22 24.33
N LEU A 13 -17.72 27.29 25.53
CA LEU A 13 -17.59 26.28 26.57
C LEU A 13 -18.98 25.77 26.91
N ALA A 14 -19.27 24.49 26.64
CA ALA A 14 -20.57 23.89 26.89
C ALA A 14 -20.44 22.60 27.71
N GLU A 15 -21.27 22.47 28.78
CA GLU A 15 -21.44 21.22 29.54
C GLU A 15 -22.47 20.26 28.86
N ALA A 16 -22.87 20.56 27.61
CA ALA A 16 -23.84 19.80 26.85
C ALA A 16 -23.52 20.04 25.33
N GLU A 17 -24.41 19.67 24.44
CA GLU A 17 -24.26 19.87 23.00
C GLU A 17 -23.89 21.32 22.63
N ALA A 18 -22.81 21.52 21.91
CA ALA A 18 -22.42 22.80 21.35
C ALA A 18 -22.80 22.87 19.87
N LEU A 19 -23.50 23.91 19.48
CA LEU A 19 -23.75 24.27 18.08
C LEU A 19 -23.20 25.66 17.84
N VAL A 20 -22.20 25.77 17.00
CA VAL A 20 -21.50 27.00 16.68
C VAL A 20 -21.56 27.27 15.19
N ASP A 21 -21.90 28.49 14.83
CA ASP A 21 -21.88 29.05 13.49
C ASP A 21 -21.06 30.34 13.57
N ALA A 22 -19.90 30.38 12.93
CA ALA A 22 -18.93 31.47 13.08
C ALA A 22 -18.37 31.94 11.73
N GLU A 23 -18.38 33.29 11.49
CA GLU A 23 -17.66 33.92 10.38
C GLU A 23 -16.18 34.25 10.72
N ALA A 24 -15.66 33.72 11.84
CA ALA A 24 -14.28 33.92 12.30
C ALA A 24 -13.80 32.69 13.07
N ASP A 25 -12.54 32.71 13.55
CA ASP A 25 -11.95 31.55 14.24
C ASP A 25 -12.83 31.03 15.37
N ALA A 26 -13.13 29.73 15.35
CA ALA A 26 -13.96 29.06 16.33
C ALA A 26 -13.13 28.16 17.24
N LEU A 27 -13.19 28.39 18.55
CA LEU A 27 -12.66 27.47 19.58
C LEU A 27 -13.82 26.91 20.38
N VAL A 28 -14.07 25.62 20.25
CA VAL A 28 -15.18 24.94 20.91
C VAL A 28 -14.66 23.87 21.85
N LEU A 29 -15.13 23.91 23.07
CA LEU A 29 -14.94 22.86 24.06
C LEU A 29 -16.30 22.39 24.54
N ALA A 30 -16.65 21.13 24.31
CA ALA A 30 -17.91 20.54 24.71
C ALA A 30 -17.70 19.26 25.52
N GLU A 31 -18.46 19.07 26.63
CA GLU A 31 -18.54 17.80 27.37
C GLU A 31 -19.52 16.79 26.74
N ALA A 32 -20.11 17.13 25.59
CA ALA A 32 -20.96 16.27 24.78
C ALA A 32 -20.67 16.58 23.31
N ASP A 33 -21.63 16.40 22.44
CA ASP A 33 -21.44 16.53 21.00
C ASP A 33 -21.13 17.98 20.58
N ALA A 34 -20.16 18.19 19.71
CA ALA A 34 -19.85 19.46 19.09
C ALA A 34 -20.24 19.46 17.60
N LEU A 35 -20.99 20.46 17.17
CA LEU A 35 -21.23 20.73 15.75
C LEU A 35 -20.74 22.15 15.46
N VAL A 36 -19.78 22.27 14.59
CA VAL A 36 -19.15 23.54 14.24
C VAL A 36 -19.23 23.75 12.74
N ASP A 37 -19.70 24.93 12.36
CA ASP A 37 -19.71 25.44 10.99
C ASP A 37 -18.94 26.78 11.01
N ALA A 38 -17.81 26.85 10.30
CA ALA A 38 -16.95 28.01 10.27
C ALA A 38 -16.76 28.54 8.83
N GLU A 39 -17.42 29.69 8.51
CA GLU A 39 -17.36 30.32 7.20
C GLU A 39 -16.19 31.31 7.10
N ALA A 40 -15.51 31.34 5.97
CA ALA A 40 -14.60 32.41 5.54
C ALA A 40 -13.20 32.48 6.20
N GLU A 41 -12.27 31.71 5.70
CA GLU A 41 -10.82 31.73 6.06
C GLU A 41 -10.55 31.64 7.57
N ALA A 42 -11.48 31.04 8.34
CA ALA A 42 -11.40 30.92 9.78
C ALA A 42 -10.94 29.51 10.19
N GLU A 43 -10.08 29.41 11.18
CA GLU A 43 -9.62 28.13 11.70
C GLU A 43 -10.64 27.58 12.73
N ALA A 44 -11.02 26.29 12.60
CA ALA A 44 -11.84 25.60 13.59
C ALA A 44 -10.98 24.72 14.51
N LEU A 45 -11.02 24.98 15.80
CA LEU A 45 -10.44 24.13 16.83
C LEU A 45 -11.55 23.56 17.71
N VAL A 46 -11.72 22.24 17.68
CA VAL A 46 -12.79 21.56 18.40
C VAL A 46 -12.22 20.50 19.32
N LEU A 47 -12.63 20.55 20.58
CA LEU A 47 -12.41 19.48 21.54
C LEU A 47 -13.77 19.02 22.08
N ALA A 48 -14.10 17.75 21.89
CA ALA A 48 -15.36 17.16 22.34
C ALA A 48 -15.12 15.88 23.14
N GLU A 49 -15.79 15.72 24.31
CA GLU A 49 -15.80 14.43 25.04
C GLU A 49 -16.79 13.40 24.44
N ALA A 50 -17.44 13.72 23.31
CA ALA A 50 -18.29 12.81 22.57
C ALA A 50 -18.05 13.03 21.04
N GLU A 51 -19.07 13.06 20.24
CA GLU A 51 -18.92 13.18 18.80
C GLU A 51 -18.58 14.60 18.33
N ALA A 52 -17.62 14.77 17.44
CA ALA A 52 -17.32 16.04 16.79
C ALA A 52 -17.74 16.00 15.32
N LEU A 53 -18.51 17.01 14.88
CA LEU A 53 -18.80 17.26 13.48
C LEU A 53 -18.36 18.68 13.13
N VAL A 54 -17.43 18.80 12.22
CA VAL A 54 -16.81 20.08 11.83
C VAL A 54 -16.90 20.26 10.32
N ASP A 55 -17.37 21.45 9.92
CA ASP A 55 -17.35 21.95 8.55
C ASP A 55 -16.58 23.28 8.58
N ALA A 56 -15.47 23.37 7.86
CA ALA A 56 -14.59 24.54 7.90
C ALA A 56 -14.11 24.93 6.50
N GLU A 57 -14.25 26.22 6.08
CA GLU A 57 -13.66 26.77 4.86
C GLU A 57 -12.12 26.99 4.96
N ALA A 58 -11.51 26.71 6.10
CA ALA A 58 -10.05 26.78 6.29
C ALA A 58 -9.57 25.53 7.04
N ASP A 59 -8.58 25.67 7.90
CA ASP A 59 -7.99 24.54 8.61
C ASP A 59 -8.87 24.05 9.77
N ALA A 60 -9.08 22.75 9.87
CA ALA A 60 -9.79 22.11 10.97
C ALA A 60 -8.81 21.33 11.88
N LEU A 61 -8.86 21.56 13.19
CA LEU A 61 -8.17 20.76 14.19
C LEU A 61 -9.21 20.19 15.15
N VAL A 62 -9.35 18.89 15.20
CA VAL A 62 -10.39 18.21 15.97
C VAL A 62 -9.77 17.17 16.89
N ASP A 63 -10.18 17.19 18.14
CA ASP A 63 -9.87 16.18 19.15
C ASP A 63 -11.21 15.70 19.74
N ALA A 64 -11.51 14.40 19.59
CA ALA A 64 -12.78 13.81 20.00
C ALA A 64 -12.55 12.50 20.78
N GLU A 65 -13.18 12.36 21.99
CA GLU A 65 -13.18 11.08 22.72
C GLU A 65 -14.13 10.01 22.13
N ALA A 66 -14.83 10.32 21.04
CA ALA A 66 -15.63 9.35 20.28
C ALA A 66 -15.41 9.61 18.77
N ASP A 67 -16.44 9.63 17.98
CA ASP A 67 -16.30 9.71 16.53
C ASP A 67 -16.04 11.15 16.04
N ALA A 68 -15.10 11.32 15.12
CA ALA A 68 -14.86 12.59 14.44
C ALA A 68 -15.32 12.54 12.98
N LEU A 69 -16.10 13.53 12.55
CA LEU A 69 -16.43 13.76 11.14
C LEU A 69 -15.99 15.18 10.78
N VAL A 70 -15.08 15.28 9.84
CA VAL A 70 -14.47 16.57 9.45
C VAL A 70 -14.57 16.75 7.94
N ASP A 71 -15.03 17.93 7.53
CA ASP A 71 -14.98 18.43 6.17
C ASP A 71 -14.23 19.76 6.18
N ALA A 72 -13.10 19.85 5.49
CA ALA A 72 -12.25 21.04 5.49
C ALA A 72 -11.81 21.42 4.07
N GLU A 73 -12.01 22.71 3.64
CA GLU A 73 -11.49 23.20 2.36
C GLU A 73 -9.96 23.44 2.36
N ALA A 74 -9.28 23.25 3.51
CA ALA A 74 -7.82 23.33 3.59
C ALA A 74 -7.27 22.10 4.35
N GLU A 75 -6.45 22.29 5.37
CA GLU A 75 -5.83 21.19 6.09
C GLU A 75 -6.74 20.62 7.20
N ALA A 76 -6.88 19.31 7.31
CA ALA A 76 -7.54 18.64 8.41
C ALA A 76 -6.54 17.91 9.31
N LEU A 77 -6.58 18.17 10.61
CA LEU A 77 -5.86 17.41 11.62
C LEU A 77 -6.85 16.85 12.62
N VAL A 78 -6.95 15.53 12.71
CA VAL A 78 -7.96 14.84 13.51
C VAL A 78 -7.31 13.84 14.44
N ASP A 79 -7.70 13.87 15.70
CA ASP A 79 -7.37 12.88 16.73
C ASP A 79 -8.71 12.35 17.29
N ALA A 80 -8.97 11.05 17.16
CA ALA A 80 -10.23 10.45 17.59
C ALA A 80 -9.99 9.15 18.37
N GLU A 81 -10.59 9.00 19.59
CA GLU A 81 -10.56 7.72 20.34
C GLU A 81 -11.50 6.64 19.76
N ALA A 82 -12.25 6.95 18.70
CA ALA A 82 -13.05 5.96 17.95
C ALA A 82 -12.85 6.19 16.45
N ASP A 83 -13.92 6.23 15.67
CA ASP A 83 -13.81 6.30 14.22
C ASP A 83 -13.58 7.72 13.69
N ALA A 84 -12.66 7.90 12.76
CA ALA A 84 -12.45 9.17 12.07
C ALA A 84 -12.91 9.09 10.62
N LEU A 85 -13.74 10.06 10.18
CA LEU A 85 -14.05 10.30 8.77
C LEU A 85 -13.62 11.71 8.40
N VAL A 86 -12.70 11.82 7.47
CA VAL A 86 -12.11 13.10 7.08
C VAL A 86 -12.19 13.31 5.58
N LEU A 87 -12.66 14.48 5.20
CA LEU A 87 -12.61 15.00 3.83
C LEU A 87 -11.81 16.29 3.84
N ALA A 88 -10.75 16.40 3.05
CA ALA A 88 -9.92 17.59 2.97
C ALA A 88 -9.59 17.96 1.53
N GLU A 89 -9.76 19.25 1.11
CA GLU A 89 -9.28 19.71 -0.21
C GLU A 89 -7.76 19.96 -0.26
N ALA A 90 -7.05 19.83 0.86
CA ALA A 90 -5.59 19.85 0.90
C ALA A 90 -5.08 18.63 1.68
N ASP A 91 -4.28 18.83 2.71
CA ASP A 91 -3.64 17.73 3.43
C ASP A 91 -4.50 17.21 4.59
N ALA A 92 -4.58 15.89 4.75
CA ALA A 92 -5.22 15.26 5.90
C ALA A 92 -4.18 14.55 6.79
N LEU A 93 -4.24 14.81 8.11
CA LEU A 93 -3.49 14.06 9.11
C LEU A 93 -4.49 13.51 10.12
N VAL A 94 -4.57 12.19 10.23
CA VAL A 94 -5.55 11.50 11.05
C VAL A 94 -4.87 10.49 11.96
N ASP A 95 -5.23 10.54 13.23
CA ASP A 95 -4.88 9.54 14.25
C ASP A 95 -6.20 9.01 14.83
N ALA A 96 -6.45 7.71 14.73
CA ALA A 96 -7.70 7.10 15.18
C ALA A 96 -7.45 5.80 15.96
N GLU A 97 -8.01 5.66 17.20
CA GLU A 97 -7.94 4.38 17.95
C GLU A 97 -8.86 3.28 17.39
N ALA A 98 -9.67 3.56 16.36
CA ALA A 98 -10.44 2.53 15.66
C ALA A 98 -10.27 2.70 14.14
N ASP A 99 -11.34 2.88 13.39
CA ASP A 99 -11.26 2.90 11.93
C ASP A 99 -11.05 4.33 11.38
N ALA A 100 -10.14 4.50 10.43
CA ALA A 100 -9.95 5.76 9.74
C ALA A 100 -10.43 5.68 8.27
N LEU A 101 -11.27 6.62 7.84
CA LEU A 101 -11.62 6.81 6.42
C LEU A 101 -11.24 8.23 6.02
N VAL A 102 -10.34 8.35 5.08
CA VAL A 102 -9.78 9.64 4.66
C VAL A 102 -9.87 9.82 3.15
N ASP A 103 -10.35 10.97 2.73
CA ASP A 103 -10.32 11.44 1.34
C ASP A 103 -9.62 12.81 1.30
N ALA A 104 -8.50 12.91 0.60
CA ALA A 104 -7.70 14.12 0.52
C ALA A 104 -7.30 14.46 -0.92
N GLU A 105 -7.49 15.74 -1.36
CA GLU A 105 -7.03 16.18 -2.69
C GLU A 105 -5.50 16.39 -2.77
N ALA A 106 -4.78 16.31 -1.66
CA ALA A 106 -3.31 16.38 -1.67
C ALA A 106 -2.72 15.21 -0.88
N GLU A 107 -2.03 15.44 0.23
CA GLU A 107 -1.36 14.38 0.98
C GLU A 107 -2.23 13.82 2.11
N ALA A 108 -2.32 12.49 2.23
CA ALA A 108 -2.95 11.84 3.37
C ALA A 108 -1.90 11.15 4.26
N LEU A 109 -1.92 11.44 5.55
CA LEU A 109 -1.15 10.72 6.56
C LEU A 109 -2.11 10.16 7.60
N VAL A 110 -2.18 8.84 7.70
CA VAL A 110 -3.15 8.14 8.54
C VAL A 110 -2.46 7.14 9.45
N ASP A 111 -2.79 7.19 10.71
CA ASP A 111 -2.43 6.19 11.72
C ASP A 111 -3.73 5.67 12.35
N ALA A 112 -3.98 4.36 12.26
CA ALA A 112 -5.20 3.75 12.75
C ALA A 112 -4.92 2.46 13.54
N ASP A 113 -5.45 2.33 14.77
CA ASP A 113 -5.35 1.09 15.57
C ASP A 113 -6.20 -0.06 15.01
N SER A 114 -7.02 0.16 13.98
CA SER A 114 -7.79 -0.88 13.31
C SER A 114 -7.64 -0.77 11.79
N ASP A 115 -8.69 -0.45 11.08
CA ASP A 115 -8.68 -0.46 9.62
C ASP A 115 -8.50 0.97 9.05
N ALA A 116 -7.63 1.14 8.06
CA ALA A 116 -7.48 2.41 7.34
C ALA A 116 -7.97 2.29 5.89
N GLU A 117 -8.86 3.19 5.48
CA GLU A 117 -9.27 3.37 4.07
C GLU A 117 -8.90 4.79 3.63
N VAL A 118 -8.01 4.91 2.66
CA VAL A 118 -7.43 6.19 2.24
C VAL A 118 -7.53 6.37 0.74
N LEU A 119 -8.07 7.51 0.34
CA LEU A 119 -8.05 8.02 -1.03
C LEU A 119 -7.25 9.31 -1.04
N ALA A 120 -6.21 9.41 -1.86
CA ALA A 120 -5.41 10.62 -2.00
C ALA A 120 -5.10 10.94 -3.46
N GLU A 121 -5.32 12.22 -3.90
CA GLU A 121 -4.89 12.64 -5.26
C GLU A 121 -3.37 12.88 -5.39
N ALA A 122 -2.62 12.86 -4.30
CA ALA A 122 -1.17 12.90 -4.36
C ALA A 122 -0.55 11.75 -3.56
N GLU A 123 0.10 12.00 -2.45
CA GLU A 123 0.82 10.97 -1.70
C GLU A 123 -0.01 10.42 -0.53
N ALA A 124 -0.04 9.10 -0.36
CA ALA A 124 -0.63 8.46 0.82
C ALA A 124 0.44 7.81 1.69
N LEU A 125 0.43 8.11 3.00
CA LEU A 125 1.21 7.39 3.99
C LEU A 125 0.27 6.82 5.05
N VAL A 126 0.21 5.51 5.16
CA VAL A 126 -0.75 4.82 6.00
C VAL A 126 -0.05 3.82 6.92
N GLU A 127 -0.36 3.88 8.20
CA GLU A 127 -0.03 2.85 9.19
C GLU A 127 -1.32 2.32 9.80
N ALA A 128 -1.54 1.00 9.77
CA ALA A 128 -2.74 0.37 10.31
C ALA A 128 -2.40 -0.91 11.08
N GLU A 129 -2.98 -1.12 12.29
CA GLU A 129 -2.82 -2.39 13.04
C GLU A 129 -3.66 -3.55 12.47
N ALA A 130 -4.59 -3.30 11.56
CA ALA A 130 -5.34 -4.37 10.89
C ALA A 130 -5.24 -4.23 9.37
N GLU A 131 -6.29 -3.84 8.69
CA GLU A 131 -6.30 -3.80 7.22
C GLU A 131 -6.06 -2.38 6.68
N ALA A 132 -5.15 -2.21 5.73
CA ALA A 132 -4.98 -0.96 5.00
C ALA A 132 -5.50 -1.09 3.56
N LEU A 133 -6.39 -0.19 3.15
CA LEU A 133 -6.82 -0.03 1.77
C LEU A 133 -6.47 1.37 1.30
N VAL A 134 -5.62 1.47 0.31
CA VAL A 134 -5.08 2.74 -0.17
C VAL A 134 -5.22 2.87 -1.67
N ASP A 135 -5.76 3.99 -2.12
CA ASP A 135 -5.80 4.42 -3.51
C ASP A 135 -5.12 5.79 -3.61
N ALA A 136 -4.04 5.89 -4.37
CA ALA A 136 -3.26 7.12 -4.51
C ALA A 136 -2.94 7.44 -5.97
N GLU A 137 -3.21 8.69 -6.45
CA GLU A 137 -2.80 9.11 -7.80
C GLU A 137 -1.28 9.36 -7.95
N ALA A 138 -0.52 9.33 -6.86
CA ALA A 138 0.94 9.39 -6.94
C ALA A 138 1.54 8.24 -6.09
N ASP A 139 2.33 8.53 -5.09
CA ASP A 139 3.08 7.53 -4.37
C ASP A 139 2.32 7.01 -3.13
N ALA A 140 2.28 5.70 -2.91
CA ALA A 140 1.73 5.09 -1.72
C ALA A 140 2.81 4.45 -0.84
N LEU A 141 2.82 4.77 0.45
CA LEU A 141 3.62 4.08 1.46
C LEU A 141 2.69 3.50 2.52
N VAL A 142 2.65 2.19 2.65
CA VAL A 142 1.70 1.49 3.52
C VAL A 142 2.43 0.53 4.44
N LEU A 143 2.09 0.61 5.72
CA LEU A 143 2.47 -0.36 6.73
C LEU A 143 1.19 -0.94 7.34
N ALA A 144 1.03 -2.27 7.29
CA ALA A 144 -0.12 -2.94 7.88
C ALA A 144 0.31 -4.16 8.70
N GLU A 145 -0.24 -4.33 9.94
CA GLU A 145 0.01 -5.56 10.72
C GLU A 145 -0.81 -6.77 10.22
N ALA A 146 -1.80 -6.58 9.35
CA ALA A 146 -2.50 -7.68 8.72
C ALA A 146 -2.46 -7.55 7.20
N GLU A 147 -3.53 -7.18 6.54
CA GLU A 147 -3.59 -7.19 5.08
C GLU A 147 -3.42 -5.78 4.49
N ALA A 148 -2.60 -5.63 3.45
CA ALA A 148 -2.48 -4.40 2.67
C ALA A 148 -3.03 -4.57 1.25
N LEU A 149 -3.92 -3.66 0.83
CA LEU A 149 -4.38 -3.54 -0.55
C LEU A 149 -4.07 -2.12 -1.04
N VAL A 150 -3.24 -2.01 -2.06
CA VAL A 150 -2.73 -0.73 -2.55
C VAL A 150 -2.90 -0.63 -4.06
N ASP A 151 -3.47 0.47 -4.50
CA ASP A 151 -3.52 0.92 -5.89
C ASP A 151 -2.81 2.27 -6.00
N ALA A 152 -1.77 2.37 -6.81
CA ALA A 152 -1.01 3.61 -6.97
C ALA A 152 -0.68 3.92 -8.44
N GLU A 153 -0.98 5.15 -8.92
CA GLU A 153 -0.59 5.58 -10.28
C GLU A 153 0.92 5.84 -10.45
N ALA A 154 1.70 5.84 -9.36
CA ALA A 154 3.15 5.93 -9.45
C ALA A 154 3.81 4.80 -8.64
N ASP A 155 4.57 5.11 -7.61
CA ASP A 155 5.35 4.12 -6.90
C ASP A 155 4.63 3.61 -5.64
N ALA A 156 4.59 2.30 -5.43
CA ALA A 156 4.06 1.69 -4.21
C ALA A 156 5.17 1.07 -3.35
N LEU A 157 5.22 1.43 -2.08
CA LEU A 157 6.04 0.73 -1.07
C LEU A 157 5.12 0.17 0.00
N VAL A 158 5.09 -1.15 0.12
CA VAL A 158 4.17 -1.84 1.03
C VAL A 158 4.92 -2.81 1.93
N LEU A 159 4.66 -2.71 3.22
CA LEU A 159 5.08 -3.69 4.21
C LEU A 159 3.85 -4.25 4.91
N ALA A 160 3.65 -5.57 4.86
CA ALA A 160 2.53 -6.23 5.51
C ALA A 160 3.00 -7.44 6.35
N GLU A 161 2.51 -7.59 7.59
CA GLU A 161 2.77 -8.80 8.39
C GLU A 161 1.93 -10.02 7.94
N ALA A 162 0.95 -9.84 7.05
CA ALA A 162 0.25 -10.95 6.43
C ALA A 162 0.28 -10.79 4.91
N ASP A 163 -0.84 -10.61 4.25
CA ASP A 163 -0.91 -10.63 2.79
C ASP A 163 -0.83 -9.22 2.18
N ALA A 164 -0.06 -9.06 1.11
CA ALA A 164 -0.01 -7.83 0.34
C ALA A 164 -0.56 -8.01 -1.08
N LEU A 165 -1.48 -7.13 -1.49
CA LEU A 165 -1.93 -7.01 -2.88
C LEU A 165 -1.65 -5.60 -3.38
N VAL A 166 -0.82 -5.48 -4.40
CA VAL A 166 -0.35 -4.19 -4.92
C VAL A 166 -0.54 -4.11 -6.42
N ASP A 167 -1.13 -3.01 -6.88
CA ASP A 167 -1.18 -2.59 -8.28
C ASP A 167 -0.50 -1.23 -8.41
N ALA A 168 0.56 -1.12 -9.22
CA ALA A 168 1.31 0.12 -9.39
C ALA A 168 1.61 0.40 -10.87
N GLU A 169 1.34 1.64 -11.36
CA GLU A 169 1.70 2.01 -12.74
C GLU A 169 3.21 2.26 -12.95
N ALA A 170 4.00 2.37 -11.90
CA ALA A 170 5.45 2.48 -12.02
C ALA A 170 6.17 1.39 -11.22
N GLU A 171 6.80 1.69 -10.12
CA GLU A 171 7.61 0.72 -9.36
C GLU A 171 6.84 0.19 -8.14
N ALA A 172 6.81 -1.13 -7.96
CA ALA A 172 6.29 -1.75 -6.74
C ALA A 172 7.43 -2.36 -5.91
N LEU A 173 7.51 -1.98 -4.64
CA LEU A 173 8.38 -2.62 -3.67
C LEU A 173 7.53 -3.18 -2.54
N VAL A 174 7.51 -4.50 -2.39
CA VAL A 174 6.62 -5.19 -1.46
C VAL A 174 7.42 -6.13 -0.57
N GLU A 175 7.19 -6.04 0.72
CA GLU A 175 7.65 -7.00 1.72
C GLU A 175 6.42 -7.55 2.46
N ALA A 176 6.22 -8.88 2.43
CA ALA A 176 5.09 -9.53 3.09
C ALA A 176 5.55 -10.76 3.90
N GLU A 177 5.08 -10.91 5.17
CA GLU A 177 5.35 -12.13 5.96
C GLU A 177 4.49 -13.35 5.52
N ALA A 178 3.50 -13.15 4.65
CA ALA A 178 2.75 -14.26 4.07
C ALA A 178 2.76 -14.16 2.54
N ASP A 179 1.63 -13.99 1.90
CA ASP A 179 1.55 -14.05 0.45
C ASP A 179 1.61 -12.65 -0.21
N ALA A 180 2.40 -12.48 -1.26
CA ALA A 180 2.45 -11.26 -2.04
C ALA A 180 1.87 -11.45 -3.45
N LEU A 181 0.90 -10.62 -3.85
CA LEU A 181 0.44 -10.49 -5.22
C LEU A 181 0.73 -9.09 -5.73
N VAL A 182 1.55 -8.97 -6.75
CA VAL A 182 2.01 -7.68 -7.27
C VAL A 182 1.81 -7.57 -8.77
N LEU A 183 1.19 -6.48 -9.18
CA LEU A 183 1.14 -6.02 -10.56
C LEU A 183 1.90 -4.70 -10.70
N ALA A 184 2.84 -4.61 -11.61
CA ALA A 184 3.57 -3.37 -11.87
C ALA A 184 3.76 -3.14 -13.39
N GLU A 185 3.50 -1.90 -13.87
CA GLU A 185 3.78 -1.57 -15.28
C GLU A 185 5.27 -1.34 -15.57
N ALA A 186 6.09 -1.12 -14.55
CA ALA A 186 7.54 -1.03 -14.75
C ALA A 186 8.28 -2.10 -13.94
N GLU A 187 8.84 -1.78 -12.80
CA GLU A 187 9.69 -2.70 -12.05
C GLU A 187 8.98 -3.22 -10.79
N ALA A 188 9.02 -4.54 -10.54
CA ALA A 188 8.56 -5.13 -9.30
C ALA A 188 9.73 -5.71 -8.50
N LEU A 189 9.83 -5.35 -7.21
CA LEU A 189 10.72 -5.98 -6.25
C LEU A 189 9.88 -6.54 -5.11
N VAL A 190 9.89 -7.84 -4.94
CA VAL A 190 9.02 -8.53 -3.99
C VAL A 190 9.83 -9.45 -3.10
N GLU A 191 9.64 -9.34 -1.80
CA GLU A 191 10.14 -10.27 -0.79
C GLU A 191 8.93 -10.85 -0.03
N ALA A 192 8.78 -12.18 -0.01
CA ALA A 192 7.67 -12.84 0.65
C ALA A 192 8.12 -14.06 1.45
N ASP A 193 7.69 -14.17 2.72
CA ASP A 193 7.96 -15.36 3.56
C ASP A 193 7.15 -16.60 3.14
N SER A 194 6.19 -16.48 2.24
CA SER A 194 5.44 -17.61 1.71
C SER A 194 5.43 -17.58 0.18
N ASP A 195 4.30 -17.32 -0.44
CA ASP A 195 4.16 -17.40 -1.88
C ASP A 195 4.18 -16.01 -2.54
N ALA A 196 4.97 -15.84 -3.61
CA ALA A 196 4.98 -14.61 -4.40
C ALA A 196 4.38 -14.83 -5.79
N GLU A 197 3.38 -14.04 -6.17
CA GLU A 197 2.83 -13.98 -7.53
C GLU A 197 3.05 -12.58 -8.11
N VAL A 198 3.87 -12.47 -9.15
CA VAL A 198 4.31 -11.19 -9.69
C VAL A 198 4.07 -11.10 -11.19
N LEU A 199 3.42 -10.03 -11.62
CA LEU A 199 3.35 -9.64 -13.03
C LEU A 199 4.03 -8.26 -13.19
N ALA A 200 5.04 -8.17 -14.04
CA ALA A 200 5.70 -6.91 -14.36
C ALA A 200 5.83 -6.70 -15.88
N GLU A 201 5.55 -5.49 -16.39
CA GLU A 201 5.78 -5.20 -17.82
C GLU A 201 7.26 -4.95 -18.15
N ALA A 202 8.11 -4.69 -17.17
CA ALA A 202 9.54 -4.61 -17.39
C ALA A 202 10.31 -5.64 -16.55
N GLU A 203 10.93 -5.26 -15.47
CA GLU A 203 11.80 -6.16 -14.70
C GLU A 203 11.12 -6.67 -13.41
N ALA A 204 11.22 -7.98 -13.14
CA ALA A 204 10.79 -8.57 -11.88
C ALA A 204 11.97 -9.12 -11.09
N LEU A 205 12.09 -8.74 -9.82
CA LEU A 205 13.01 -9.34 -8.86
C LEU A 205 12.21 -9.89 -7.69
N VAL A 206 12.27 -11.19 -7.47
CA VAL A 206 11.44 -11.89 -6.48
C VAL A 206 12.31 -12.77 -5.60
N ASP A 207 12.11 -12.66 -4.30
CA ASP A 207 12.64 -13.56 -3.27
C ASP A 207 11.45 -14.16 -2.51
N ALA A 208 11.33 -15.48 -2.50
CA ALA A 208 10.21 -16.15 -1.84
C ALA A 208 10.66 -17.40 -1.05
N GLU A 209 10.27 -17.51 0.24
CA GLU A 209 10.58 -18.71 1.04
C GLU A 209 9.77 -19.97 0.63
N ALA A 210 8.70 -19.83 -0.17
CA ALA A 210 7.97 -21.00 -0.65
C ALA A 210 7.88 -21.01 -2.19
N GLU A 211 6.77 -20.62 -2.79
CA GLU A 211 6.58 -20.72 -4.23
C GLU A 211 6.64 -19.35 -4.92
N ALA A 212 7.41 -19.19 -5.98
CA ALA A 212 7.43 -17.99 -6.80
C ALA A 212 6.77 -18.24 -8.18
N LEU A 213 5.77 -17.45 -8.53
CA LEU A 213 5.20 -17.37 -9.88
C LEU A 213 5.47 -15.98 -10.46
N VAL A 214 6.28 -15.91 -11.49
CA VAL A 214 6.70 -14.65 -12.07
C VAL A 214 6.44 -14.59 -13.57
N LEU A 215 5.77 -13.53 -14.01
CA LEU A 215 5.67 -13.16 -15.42
C LEU A 215 6.29 -11.79 -15.61
N ALA A 216 7.29 -11.69 -16.50
CA ALA A 216 7.92 -10.44 -16.87
C ALA A 216 7.97 -10.25 -18.37
N GLU A 217 7.64 -9.04 -18.91
CA GLU A 217 7.85 -8.77 -20.35
C GLU A 217 9.32 -8.49 -20.71
N ALA A 218 10.18 -8.23 -19.72
CA ALA A 218 11.62 -8.15 -19.94
C ALA A 218 12.35 -9.20 -19.08
N ASP A 219 13.12 -8.76 -18.10
CA ASP A 219 14.01 -9.64 -17.35
C ASP A 219 13.37 -10.14 -16.05
N ALA A 220 13.51 -11.42 -15.73
CA ALA A 220 13.10 -11.97 -14.44
C ALA A 220 14.31 -12.49 -13.65
N LEU A 221 14.45 -12.08 -12.39
CA LEU A 221 15.38 -12.67 -11.44
C LEU A 221 14.60 -13.21 -10.25
N VAL A 222 14.69 -14.50 -10.02
CA VAL A 222 13.89 -15.20 -9.00
C VAL A 222 14.79 -16.06 -8.12
N ASP A 223 14.64 -15.93 -6.83
CA ASP A 223 15.18 -16.81 -5.80
C ASP A 223 14.01 -17.43 -5.02
N ALA A 224 13.92 -18.75 -4.97
CA ALA A 224 12.81 -19.42 -4.30
C ALA A 224 13.29 -20.63 -3.49
N GLU A 225 12.98 -20.72 -2.19
CA GLU A 225 13.37 -21.88 -1.37
C GLU A 225 12.61 -23.18 -1.71
N ALA A 226 11.51 -23.10 -2.47
CA ALA A 226 10.82 -24.31 -2.91
C ALA A 226 10.68 -24.36 -4.43
N GLU A 227 9.57 -23.92 -5.01
CA GLU A 227 9.30 -24.06 -6.43
C GLU A 227 9.29 -22.70 -7.15
N ALA A 228 9.98 -22.58 -8.28
CA ALA A 228 9.93 -21.39 -9.13
C ALA A 228 9.26 -21.70 -10.48
N LEU A 229 8.24 -20.93 -10.86
CA LEU A 229 7.69 -20.90 -12.21
C LEU A 229 7.88 -19.51 -12.82
N VAL A 230 8.68 -19.41 -13.85
CA VAL A 230 9.08 -18.14 -14.44
C VAL A 230 8.80 -18.10 -15.93
N LEU A 231 8.13 -17.05 -16.38
CA LEU A 231 8.00 -16.70 -17.79
C LEU A 231 8.60 -15.31 -18.03
N ALA A 232 9.59 -15.21 -18.91
CA ALA A 232 10.21 -13.94 -19.29
C ALA A 232 10.25 -13.79 -20.82
N GLU A 233 9.99 -12.58 -21.37
CA GLU A 233 10.16 -12.34 -22.81
C GLU A 233 11.62 -12.09 -23.20
N ASP A 234 12.48 -11.65 -22.28
CA ASP A 234 13.92 -11.52 -22.54
C ASP A 234 14.71 -12.54 -21.71
N ASP A 235 15.38 -12.18 -20.64
CA ASP A 235 16.30 -13.06 -19.92
C ASP A 235 15.71 -13.54 -18.57
N ALA A 236 15.83 -14.83 -18.26
CA ALA A 236 15.45 -15.38 -16.97
C ALA A 236 16.67 -15.88 -16.18
N LEU A 237 16.82 -15.45 -14.92
CA LEU A 237 17.76 -16.00 -13.97
C LEU A 237 17.00 -16.55 -12.77
N VAL A 238 17.12 -17.85 -12.53
CA VAL A 238 16.33 -18.54 -11.50
C VAL A 238 17.25 -19.39 -10.63
N ASP A 239 17.12 -19.25 -9.34
CA ASP A 239 17.68 -20.13 -8.32
C ASP A 239 16.54 -20.75 -7.51
N ALA A 240 16.45 -22.07 -7.43
CA ALA A 240 15.39 -22.74 -6.71
C ALA A 240 15.92 -23.94 -5.91
N ASP A 241 15.64 -23.99 -4.60
CA ASP A 241 16.03 -25.12 -3.73
C ASP A 241 15.32 -26.45 -4.08
N SER A 242 14.26 -26.43 -4.86
CA SER A 242 13.60 -27.65 -5.31
C SER A 242 13.44 -27.67 -6.83
N ASP A 243 12.31 -27.28 -7.35
CA ASP A 243 11.99 -27.46 -8.76
C ASP A 243 11.92 -26.10 -9.50
N ALA A 244 12.55 -25.97 -10.65
CA ALA A 244 12.49 -24.79 -11.49
C ALA A 244 11.86 -25.08 -12.85
N ASP A 245 10.76 -24.42 -13.19
CA ASP A 245 10.14 -24.40 -14.52
C ASP A 245 10.32 -23.01 -15.15
N VAL A 246 11.11 -22.92 -16.22
CA VAL A 246 11.45 -21.63 -16.84
C VAL A 246 11.17 -21.61 -18.32
N LEU A 247 10.43 -20.61 -18.77
CA LEU A 247 10.32 -20.24 -20.18
C LEU A 247 10.92 -18.86 -20.43
N ALA A 248 11.89 -18.73 -21.32
CA ALA A 248 12.47 -17.46 -21.72
C ALA A 248 12.56 -17.34 -23.24
N GLU A 249 12.21 -16.17 -23.82
CA GLU A 249 12.41 -15.94 -25.26
C GLU A 249 13.86 -15.64 -25.64
N ALA A 250 14.71 -15.22 -24.69
CA ALA A 250 16.14 -15.04 -24.95
C ALA A 250 16.99 -16.04 -24.18
N GLU A 251 17.65 -15.64 -23.11
CA GLU A 251 18.58 -16.51 -22.37
C GLU A 251 18.00 -17.00 -21.05
N ALA A 252 18.14 -18.28 -20.73
CA ALA A 252 17.78 -18.83 -19.43
C ALA A 252 19.00 -19.31 -18.67
N LEU A 253 19.18 -18.84 -17.43
CA LEU A 253 20.16 -19.36 -16.49
C LEU A 253 19.44 -19.90 -15.27
N VAL A 254 19.54 -21.19 -15.02
CA VAL A 254 18.77 -21.87 -13.97
C VAL A 254 19.71 -22.73 -13.11
N GLU A 255 19.60 -22.57 -11.81
CA GLU A 255 20.17 -23.44 -10.80
C GLU A 255 19.04 -24.08 -10.00
N ALA A 256 18.99 -25.40 -9.86
CA ALA A 256 17.95 -26.08 -9.10
C ALA A 256 18.50 -27.29 -8.34
N ASP A 257 18.17 -27.43 -7.04
CA ASP A 257 18.61 -28.58 -6.23
C ASP A 257 17.91 -29.91 -6.58
N SER A 258 16.80 -29.89 -7.30
CA SER A 258 16.08 -31.11 -7.69
C SER A 258 15.86 -31.21 -9.19
N GLU A 259 14.78 -30.71 -9.71
CA GLU A 259 14.41 -30.85 -11.12
C GLU A 259 14.40 -29.49 -11.84
N ALA A 260 15.00 -29.39 -13.02
CA ALA A 260 14.91 -28.20 -13.85
C ALA A 260 14.26 -28.51 -15.19
N LEU A 261 13.19 -27.81 -15.55
CA LEU A 261 12.59 -27.79 -16.89
C LEU A 261 12.76 -26.42 -17.53
N VAL A 262 13.53 -26.33 -18.60
CA VAL A 262 13.86 -25.06 -19.24
C VAL A 262 13.56 -25.11 -20.72
N ASP A 263 12.82 -24.12 -21.21
CA ASP A 263 12.60 -23.84 -22.63
C ASP A 263 13.10 -22.42 -22.94
N ALA A 264 14.11 -22.31 -23.80
CA ALA A 264 14.69 -21.02 -24.17
C ALA A 264 14.81 -20.90 -25.72
N ASP A 265 14.40 -19.77 -26.29
CA ASP A 265 14.52 -19.52 -27.73
C ASP A 265 15.98 -19.23 -28.14
N SER A 266 16.89 -18.96 -27.25
CA SER A 266 18.30 -18.70 -27.56
C SER A 266 19.21 -19.66 -26.78
N ASP A 267 19.84 -19.23 -25.72
CA ASP A 267 20.83 -20.00 -24.99
C ASP A 267 20.32 -20.44 -23.60
N ALA A 268 20.50 -21.70 -23.23
CA ALA A 268 20.18 -22.19 -21.91
C ALA A 268 21.41 -22.68 -21.14
N LEU A 269 21.60 -22.20 -19.90
CA LEU A 269 22.57 -22.72 -18.96
C LEU A 269 21.84 -23.28 -17.74
N VAL A 270 21.94 -24.57 -17.52
CA VAL A 270 21.21 -25.24 -16.43
C VAL A 270 22.18 -26.08 -15.58
N ASP A 271 22.12 -25.89 -14.28
CA ASP A 271 22.76 -26.74 -13.28
C ASP A 271 21.67 -27.35 -12.38
N ALA A 272 21.59 -28.68 -12.35
CA ALA A 272 20.59 -29.36 -11.53
C ALA A 272 21.17 -30.56 -10.79
N ASP A 273 20.92 -30.67 -9.48
CA ASP A 273 21.42 -31.80 -8.67
C ASP A 273 20.75 -33.14 -8.98
N SER A 274 19.61 -33.15 -9.64
CA SER A 274 18.91 -34.40 -10.01
C SER A 274 18.68 -34.50 -11.52
N ASP A 275 17.55 -34.07 -12.01
CA ASP A 275 17.15 -34.27 -13.39
C ASP A 275 16.98 -32.94 -14.14
N ALA A 276 17.55 -32.80 -15.33
CA ALA A 276 17.38 -31.62 -16.16
C ALA A 276 16.80 -31.96 -17.54
N GLU A 277 15.70 -31.32 -17.93
CA GLU A 277 15.14 -31.33 -19.27
C GLU A 277 15.22 -29.94 -19.90
N VAL A 278 16.05 -29.81 -20.96
CA VAL A 278 16.34 -28.51 -21.56
C VAL A 278 16.05 -28.51 -23.03
N LEU A 279 15.26 -27.58 -23.50
CA LEU A 279 15.03 -27.23 -24.88
C LEU A 279 15.63 -25.86 -25.16
N ALA A 280 16.57 -25.76 -26.09
CA ALA A 280 17.12 -24.48 -26.54
C ALA A 280 17.30 -24.47 -28.05
N GLU A 281 16.96 -23.35 -28.75
CA GLU A 281 17.09 -23.27 -30.19
C GLU A 281 18.53 -23.07 -30.66
N ASP A 282 19.40 -22.44 -29.89
CA ASP A 282 20.81 -22.19 -30.25
C ASP A 282 21.81 -23.07 -29.47
N GLU A 283 22.15 -22.75 -28.22
CA GLU A 283 23.13 -23.54 -27.45
C GLU A 283 22.55 -23.92 -26.06
N ALA A 284 22.59 -25.19 -25.71
CA ALA A 284 22.27 -25.65 -24.35
C ALA A 284 23.52 -26.20 -23.65
N LEU A 285 23.78 -25.72 -22.43
CA LEU A 285 24.79 -26.27 -21.54
C LEU A 285 24.12 -26.76 -20.27
N VAL A 286 24.15 -28.08 -20.07
CA VAL A 286 23.50 -28.72 -18.93
C VAL A 286 24.51 -29.51 -18.11
N ASP A 287 24.54 -29.24 -16.80
CA ASP A 287 25.21 -30.07 -15.82
C ASP A 287 24.16 -30.69 -14.90
N ALA A 288 24.06 -31.99 -14.86
CA ALA A 288 23.10 -32.69 -14.00
C ALA A 288 23.76 -33.92 -13.37
N ASP A 289 23.62 -34.09 -12.06
CA ASP A 289 24.22 -35.20 -11.32
C ASP A 289 23.54 -36.55 -11.60
N SER A 290 22.35 -36.59 -12.13
CA SER A 290 21.58 -37.81 -12.39
C SER A 290 21.28 -38.05 -13.88
N GLU A 291 20.29 -37.40 -14.46
CA GLU A 291 19.89 -37.57 -15.84
C GLU A 291 19.71 -36.20 -16.53
N ALA A 292 20.27 -36.02 -17.70
CA ALA A 292 20.11 -34.80 -18.51
C ALA A 292 19.57 -35.16 -19.92
N ASP A 293 18.45 -34.56 -20.32
CA ASP A 293 17.88 -34.61 -21.68
C ASP A 293 17.95 -33.19 -22.32
N VAL A 294 18.60 -33.09 -23.52
CA VAL A 294 18.86 -31.84 -24.23
C VAL A 294 18.36 -31.93 -25.67
#